data_6b46138aa4721331301e92766831e29d
#
_entry.id   6b46138aa4721331301e92766831e29d
#
_cell.length_a   1.000
_cell.length_b   1.000
_cell.length_c   1.000
_cell.angle_alpha   90.00
_cell.angle_beta   90.00
_cell.angle_gamma   90.00
#
_symmetry.space_group_name_H-M   'P 1'
#
loop_
_entity.id
_entity.type
_entity.pdbx_description
1 polymer ?
#
loop_
_entity_poly.entity_id
_entity_poly.type
_entity_poly.pdbx_seq_one_letter_code
_entity_poly.pdbx_strand_id
1 'polypeptide(L)'
;MPPCQTAKEVYLDYLRGSRNDTAQALTAIKEGILDNMKENEFRAYLKRNRRKASAIDQIVSFVLAFEKYLQDYYPDKEIEQISVESLESYVSWIESEPGESASKALWALRYYFDFIANQDLSDLAGDLRSERIKRKPFYVRNFRGVNLDEIAKLEAVYIENTDQMLDAGRTPKLRQALSEQTSLPVEVLLEYVTLSDLARLGAVRSVRARLYYDAGLTPEIIATWEPEDLHAMLKEFVRRTQFDGIAPLPKEVHNLVADARSLPKLVQY
;
A
#
# COMPACT_ATOMS: atom_id res chain seq x y z
N MET A 1 12.10 -37.35 22.30
CA MET A 1 11.03 -36.67 21.55
C MET A 1 11.58 -35.30 21.19
N PRO A 2 11.58 -34.89 19.93
CA PRO A 2 11.95 -33.50 19.60
C PRO A 2 10.94 -32.57 20.27
N PRO A 3 11.36 -31.36 20.72
CA PRO A 3 10.45 -30.41 21.30
C PRO A 3 9.38 -30.08 20.25
N CYS A 4 8.12 -30.09 20.69
CA CYS A 4 6.99 -29.69 19.88
C CYS A 4 7.26 -28.26 19.40
N GLN A 5 7.56 -28.07 18.12
CA GLN A 5 7.64 -26.76 17.54
C GLN A 5 6.32 -26.05 17.80
N THR A 6 6.35 -24.90 18.43
CA THR A 6 5.15 -24.14 18.71
C THR A 6 4.52 -23.69 17.38
N ALA A 7 3.21 -23.58 17.31
CA ALA A 7 2.50 -23.08 16.13
C ALA A 7 3.11 -21.77 15.61
N LYS A 8 3.67 -20.98 16.53
CA LYS A 8 4.38 -19.73 16.25
C LYS A 8 5.68 -19.95 15.48
N GLU A 9 6.49 -20.94 15.84
CA GLU A 9 7.74 -21.26 15.13
C GLU A 9 7.46 -21.71 13.70
N VAL A 10 6.49 -22.60 13.51
CA VAL A 10 6.04 -23.07 12.19
C VAL A 10 5.56 -21.90 11.32
N TYR A 11 4.79 -20.97 11.89
CA TYR A 11 4.29 -19.80 11.21
C TYR A 11 5.43 -18.82 10.85
N LEU A 12 6.35 -18.57 11.77
CA LEU A 12 7.50 -17.69 11.54
C LEU A 12 8.46 -18.26 10.51
N ASP A 13 8.71 -19.55 10.52
CA ASP A 13 9.50 -20.25 9.51
C ASP A 13 8.83 -20.13 8.12
N TYR A 14 7.50 -20.22 8.06
CA TYR A 14 6.74 -19.93 6.83
C TYR A 14 6.91 -18.48 6.35
N LEU A 15 6.87 -17.50 7.25
CA LEU A 15 7.09 -16.08 6.89
C LEU A 15 8.51 -15.80 6.40
N ARG A 16 9.51 -16.50 6.95
CA ARG A 16 10.94 -16.36 6.64
C ARG A 16 11.37 -17.21 5.45
N GLY A 17 10.63 -18.29 5.16
CA GLY A 17 10.98 -19.31 4.19
C GLY A 17 11.07 -18.82 2.75
N SER A 18 12.12 -19.28 2.11
CA SER A 18 12.33 -19.22 0.67
C SER A 18 11.26 -20.04 -0.06
N ARG A 19 10.91 -19.67 -1.30
CA ARG A 19 9.84 -20.25 -2.15
C ARG A 19 9.77 -21.78 -2.25
N ASN A 20 10.80 -22.51 -1.83
CA ASN A 20 10.86 -23.99 -1.92
C ASN A 20 10.27 -24.73 -0.72
N ASP A 21 10.11 -24.08 0.45
CA ASP A 21 9.61 -24.74 1.68
C ASP A 21 8.09 -24.58 1.89
N THR A 22 7.42 -23.79 1.04
CA THR A 22 5.98 -23.46 1.17
C THR A 22 5.10 -24.72 1.15
N ALA A 23 5.43 -25.72 0.36
CA ALA A 23 4.64 -26.96 0.25
C ALA A 23 4.77 -27.86 1.50
N GLN A 24 5.96 -27.94 2.10
CA GLN A 24 6.20 -28.72 3.31
C GLN A 24 5.58 -28.04 4.54
N ALA A 25 5.70 -26.72 4.66
CA ALA A 25 5.08 -25.95 5.72
C ALA A 25 3.55 -26.03 5.65
N LEU A 26 2.95 -25.98 4.45
CA LEU A 26 1.52 -26.19 4.22
C LEU A 26 1.07 -27.59 4.63
N THR A 27 1.87 -28.61 4.38
CA THR A 27 1.55 -30.00 4.78
C THR A 27 1.58 -30.14 6.30
N ALA A 28 2.58 -29.58 6.97
CA ALA A 28 2.70 -29.60 8.43
C ALA A 28 1.57 -28.82 9.13
N ILE A 29 1.13 -27.70 8.54
CA ILE A 29 -0.02 -26.95 9.04
C ILE A 29 -1.31 -27.78 8.86
N LYS A 30 -1.50 -28.45 7.72
CA LYS A 30 -2.70 -29.23 7.39
C LYS A 30 -2.87 -30.49 8.24
N GLU A 31 -1.80 -31.14 8.67
CA GLU A 31 -1.86 -32.36 9.48
C GLU A 31 -2.48 -32.17 10.89
N GLY A 32 -2.74 -30.92 11.30
CA GLY A 32 -3.34 -30.60 12.61
C GLY A 32 -4.61 -29.75 12.55
N ILE A 33 -5.16 -29.45 11.37
CA ILE A 33 -6.30 -28.54 11.21
C ILE A 33 -7.56 -29.35 10.90
N LEU A 34 -8.63 -29.14 11.68
CA LEU A 34 -10.00 -29.45 11.27
C LEU A 34 -10.34 -28.49 10.11
N ASP A 35 -10.67 -29.02 8.92
CA ASP A 35 -10.95 -28.24 7.70
C ASP A 35 -12.26 -27.43 7.84
N ASN A 36 -12.21 -26.33 8.58
CA ASN A 36 -13.34 -25.42 8.78
C ASN A 36 -13.37 -24.31 7.70
N MET A 37 -12.25 -24.07 7.01
CA MET A 37 -12.08 -22.91 6.11
C MET A 37 -12.78 -23.04 4.75
N LYS A 38 -13.41 -24.15 4.39
CA LYS A 38 -13.94 -24.39 3.02
C LYS A 38 -12.90 -24.07 1.92
N GLU A 39 -11.68 -24.60 2.10
CA GLU A 39 -10.51 -24.26 1.26
C GLU A 39 -10.81 -24.30 -0.25
N ASN A 40 -11.51 -25.35 -0.70
CA ASN A 40 -11.80 -25.51 -2.14
C ASN A 40 -12.72 -24.41 -2.68
N GLU A 41 -13.71 -24.00 -1.90
CA GLU A 41 -14.64 -22.91 -2.30
C GLU A 41 -13.92 -21.56 -2.29
N PHE A 42 -13.06 -21.32 -1.29
CA PHE A 42 -12.25 -20.11 -1.20
C PHE A 42 -11.24 -20.03 -2.34
N ARG A 43 -10.56 -21.12 -2.68
CA ARG A 43 -9.68 -21.17 -3.87
C ARG A 43 -10.44 -20.87 -5.16
N ALA A 44 -11.65 -21.41 -5.33
CA ALA A 44 -12.50 -21.13 -6.47
C ALA A 44 -12.92 -19.64 -6.50
N TYR A 45 -13.24 -19.05 -5.36
CA TYR A 45 -13.52 -17.61 -5.23
C TYR A 45 -12.34 -16.76 -5.69
N LEU A 46 -11.11 -17.04 -5.19
CA LEU A 46 -9.91 -16.32 -5.56
C LEU A 46 -9.60 -16.44 -7.07
N LYS A 47 -9.81 -17.63 -7.64
CA LYS A 47 -9.63 -17.85 -9.09
C LYS A 47 -10.64 -17.06 -9.93
N ARG A 48 -11.91 -16.99 -9.52
CA ARG A 48 -12.93 -16.13 -10.17
C ARG A 48 -12.55 -14.65 -10.11
N ASN A 49 -11.91 -14.22 -9.02
CA ASN A 49 -11.36 -12.87 -8.86
C ASN A 49 -10.00 -12.67 -9.55
N ARG A 50 -9.65 -13.53 -10.51
CA ARG A 50 -8.47 -13.44 -11.41
C ARG A 50 -7.13 -13.40 -10.65
N ARG A 51 -7.02 -14.06 -9.49
CA ARG A 51 -5.75 -14.19 -8.79
C ARG A 51 -4.87 -15.26 -9.44
N LYS A 52 -3.56 -15.00 -9.52
CA LYS A 52 -2.58 -15.97 -10.03
C LYS A 52 -2.44 -17.15 -9.05
N ALA A 53 -2.13 -18.35 -9.55
CA ALA A 53 -2.00 -19.55 -8.74
C ALA A 53 -1.06 -19.37 -7.52
N SER A 54 0.12 -18.77 -7.73
CA SER A 54 1.07 -18.49 -6.64
C SER A 54 0.53 -17.55 -5.56
N ALA A 55 -0.30 -16.58 -5.96
CA ALA A 55 -0.95 -15.68 -5.00
C ALA A 55 -2.08 -16.40 -4.24
N ILE A 56 -2.82 -17.30 -4.91
CA ILE A 56 -3.85 -18.13 -4.26
C ILE A 56 -3.21 -18.99 -3.18
N ASP A 57 -2.12 -19.69 -3.49
CA ASP A 57 -1.43 -20.54 -2.53
C ASP A 57 -0.93 -19.72 -1.33
N GLN A 58 -0.39 -18.53 -1.58
CA GLN A 58 0.06 -17.64 -0.52
C GLN A 58 -1.10 -17.13 0.35
N ILE A 59 -2.23 -16.72 -0.25
CA ILE A 59 -3.40 -16.27 0.49
C ILE A 59 -3.94 -17.38 1.37
N VAL A 60 -4.14 -18.57 0.80
CA VAL A 60 -4.67 -19.74 1.52
C VAL A 60 -3.77 -20.10 2.69
N SER A 61 -2.44 -20.10 2.52
CA SER A 61 -1.53 -20.45 3.61
C SER A 61 -1.59 -19.46 4.78
N PHE A 62 -1.75 -18.15 4.52
CA PHE A 62 -1.93 -17.18 5.61
C PHE A 62 -3.27 -17.35 6.34
N VAL A 63 -4.33 -17.71 5.64
CA VAL A 63 -5.64 -17.98 6.26
C VAL A 63 -5.60 -19.25 7.11
N LEU A 64 -4.96 -20.33 6.62
CA LEU A 64 -4.74 -21.55 7.39
C LEU A 64 -3.90 -21.29 8.66
N ALA A 65 -2.88 -20.45 8.57
CA ALA A 65 -2.08 -20.08 9.72
C ALA A 65 -2.91 -19.31 10.79
N PHE A 66 -3.83 -18.46 10.34
CA PHE A 66 -4.76 -17.78 11.22
C PHE A 66 -5.77 -18.77 11.86
N GLU A 67 -6.32 -19.67 11.08
CA GLU A 67 -7.21 -20.73 11.59
C GLU A 67 -6.50 -21.58 12.65
N LYS A 68 -5.25 -21.97 12.41
CA LYS A 68 -4.43 -22.67 13.39
C LYS A 68 -4.23 -21.86 14.68
N TYR A 69 -3.96 -20.55 14.55
CA TYR A 69 -3.87 -19.65 15.71
C TYR A 69 -5.18 -19.65 16.51
N LEU A 70 -6.34 -19.58 15.83
CA LEU A 70 -7.63 -19.61 16.50
C LEU A 70 -7.86 -20.92 17.24
N GLN A 71 -7.54 -22.06 16.63
CA GLN A 71 -7.66 -23.36 17.29
C GLN A 71 -6.79 -23.47 18.55
N ASP A 72 -5.59 -22.89 18.54
CA ASP A 72 -4.67 -22.96 19.66
C ASP A 72 -5.05 -22.01 20.82
N TYR A 73 -5.60 -20.85 20.52
CA TYR A 73 -5.88 -19.79 21.50
C TYR A 73 -7.36 -19.52 21.76
N TYR A 74 -8.23 -19.95 20.84
CA TYR A 74 -9.70 -19.77 20.90
C TYR A 74 -10.42 -21.03 20.42
N PRO A 75 -10.22 -22.19 21.08
CA PRO A 75 -10.68 -23.51 20.58
C PRO A 75 -12.20 -23.62 20.38
N ASP A 76 -12.97 -22.76 21.05
CA ASP A 76 -14.43 -22.73 20.97
C ASP A 76 -14.97 -21.81 19.86
N LYS A 77 -14.08 -21.16 19.08
CA LYS A 77 -14.46 -20.23 18.02
C LYS A 77 -14.12 -20.75 16.63
N GLU A 78 -15.12 -20.78 15.77
CA GLU A 78 -14.92 -21.01 14.34
C GLU A 78 -14.41 -19.73 13.67
N ILE A 79 -13.69 -19.88 12.55
CA ILE A 79 -13.09 -18.75 11.82
C ILE A 79 -14.15 -17.78 11.27
N GLU A 80 -15.39 -18.23 11.07
CA GLU A 80 -16.51 -17.39 10.66
C GLU A 80 -17.11 -16.55 11.82
N GLN A 81 -16.80 -16.91 13.08
CA GLN A 81 -17.36 -16.27 14.29
C GLN A 81 -16.35 -15.41 15.05
N ILE A 82 -15.25 -15.07 14.42
CA ILE A 82 -14.21 -14.26 15.05
C ILE A 82 -14.66 -12.81 15.29
N SER A 83 -14.13 -12.25 16.36
CA SER A 83 -14.35 -10.85 16.73
C SER A 83 -13.16 -9.97 16.34
N VAL A 84 -13.36 -8.66 16.42
CA VAL A 84 -12.32 -7.63 16.28
C VAL A 84 -11.13 -7.93 17.19
N GLU A 85 -11.40 -8.24 18.45
CA GLU A 85 -10.37 -8.52 19.47
C GLU A 85 -9.52 -9.75 19.11
N SER A 86 -10.13 -10.77 18.46
CA SER A 86 -9.39 -11.96 18.01
C SER A 86 -8.41 -11.63 16.88
N LEU A 87 -8.80 -10.75 15.95
CA LEU A 87 -7.93 -10.28 14.88
C LEU A 87 -6.79 -9.40 15.41
N GLU A 88 -7.08 -8.46 16.31
CA GLU A 88 -6.07 -7.60 16.93
C GLU A 88 -5.08 -8.41 17.79
N SER A 89 -5.58 -9.43 18.51
CA SER A 89 -4.73 -10.35 19.29
C SER A 89 -3.80 -11.15 18.37
N TYR A 90 -4.28 -11.60 17.22
CA TYR A 90 -3.46 -12.29 16.22
C TYR A 90 -2.36 -11.37 15.65
N VAL A 91 -2.71 -10.13 15.33
CA VAL A 91 -1.74 -9.12 14.88
C VAL A 91 -0.66 -8.91 15.94
N SER A 92 -1.06 -8.70 17.19
CA SER A 92 -0.13 -8.52 18.31
C SER A 92 0.76 -9.75 18.54
N TRP A 93 0.20 -10.95 18.36
CA TRP A 93 0.94 -12.20 18.46
C TRP A 93 2.02 -12.34 17.39
N ILE A 94 1.73 -11.98 16.12
CA ILE A 94 2.75 -11.94 15.05
C ILE A 94 3.84 -10.93 15.41
N GLU A 95 3.46 -9.72 15.78
CA GLU A 95 4.36 -8.57 15.95
C GLU A 95 5.09 -8.56 17.31
N SER A 96 4.81 -9.54 18.19
CA SER A 96 5.61 -9.76 19.40
C SER A 96 7.02 -10.27 19.11
N GLU A 97 7.28 -10.74 17.87
CA GLU A 97 8.64 -11.09 17.43
C GLU A 97 9.33 -9.89 16.78
N PRO A 98 10.59 -9.60 17.14
CA PRO A 98 11.32 -8.48 16.57
C PRO A 98 11.48 -8.60 15.04
N GLY A 99 11.05 -7.56 14.32
CA GLY A 99 11.18 -7.47 12.86
C GLY A 99 10.04 -8.10 12.05
N GLU A 100 9.09 -8.77 12.70
CA GLU A 100 7.91 -9.33 12.02
C GLU A 100 6.81 -8.29 11.85
N SER A 101 5.98 -8.44 10.80
CA SER A 101 4.85 -7.58 10.50
C SER A 101 3.66 -8.39 10.01
N ALA A 102 2.49 -8.10 10.56
CA ALA A 102 1.24 -8.73 10.18
C ALA A 102 0.71 -8.31 8.80
N SER A 103 1.38 -7.39 8.09
CA SER A 103 0.87 -6.78 6.84
C SER A 103 0.52 -7.79 5.74
N LYS A 104 1.25 -8.91 5.63
CA LYS A 104 0.96 -9.98 4.65
C LYS A 104 -0.22 -10.84 5.08
N ALA A 105 -0.30 -11.19 6.37
CA ALA A 105 -1.42 -11.92 6.93
C ALA A 105 -2.72 -11.13 6.77
N LEU A 106 -2.72 -9.86 7.16
CA LEU A 106 -3.86 -8.95 6.99
C LEU A 106 -4.29 -8.80 5.54
N TRP A 107 -3.34 -8.75 4.58
CA TRP A 107 -3.66 -8.75 3.15
C TRP A 107 -4.41 -10.02 2.73
N ALA A 108 -4.02 -11.18 3.22
CA ALA A 108 -4.66 -12.44 2.89
C ALA A 108 -6.04 -12.57 3.57
N LEU A 109 -6.11 -12.18 4.85
CA LEU A 109 -7.36 -12.24 5.63
C LEU A 109 -8.46 -11.35 5.05
N ARG A 110 -8.14 -10.20 4.45
CA ARG A 110 -9.14 -9.40 3.72
C ARG A 110 -9.88 -10.21 2.67
N TYR A 111 -9.18 -11.00 1.85
CA TYR A 111 -9.83 -11.84 0.84
C TYR A 111 -10.73 -12.90 1.45
N TYR A 112 -10.35 -13.43 2.61
CA TYR A 112 -11.16 -14.40 3.31
C TYR A 112 -12.40 -13.76 3.93
N PHE A 113 -12.27 -12.61 4.55
CA PHE A 113 -13.41 -11.86 5.11
C PHE A 113 -14.37 -11.39 4.01
N ASP A 114 -13.86 -10.95 2.86
CA ASP A 114 -14.68 -10.67 1.69
C ASP A 114 -15.42 -11.94 1.19
N PHE A 115 -14.77 -13.10 1.22
CA PHE A 115 -15.36 -14.38 0.81
C PHE A 115 -16.51 -14.81 1.74
N ILE A 116 -16.38 -14.63 3.03
CA ILE A 116 -17.44 -14.94 4.01
C ILE A 116 -18.42 -13.78 4.22
N ALA A 117 -18.33 -12.74 3.39
CA ALA A 117 -19.18 -11.54 3.44
C ALA A 117 -19.14 -10.78 4.78
N ASN A 118 -18.02 -10.83 5.51
CA ASN A 118 -17.80 -10.06 6.73
C ASN A 118 -17.04 -8.75 6.39
N GLN A 119 -17.79 -7.71 6.01
CA GLN A 119 -17.22 -6.43 5.57
C GLN A 119 -16.49 -5.70 6.70
N ASP A 120 -17.01 -5.75 7.93
CA ASP A 120 -16.41 -5.06 9.08
C ASP A 120 -14.99 -5.57 9.35
N LEU A 121 -14.77 -6.87 9.33
CA LEU A 121 -13.44 -7.46 9.49
C LEU A 121 -12.54 -7.25 8.26
N SER A 122 -13.11 -7.21 7.05
CA SER A 122 -12.34 -6.88 5.85
C SER A 122 -11.80 -5.45 5.90
N ASP A 123 -12.64 -4.50 6.30
CA ASP A 123 -12.26 -3.09 6.43
C ASP A 123 -11.22 -2.91 7.54
N LEU A 124 -11.45 -3.48 8.71
CA LEU A 124 -10.50 -3.46 9.83
C LEU A 124 -9.13 -4.05 9.42
N ALA A 125 -9.12 -5.21 8.76
CA ALA A 125 -7.87 -5.80 8.27
C ALA A 125 -7.18 -4.90 7.24
N GLY A 126 -7.94 -4.14 6.45
CA GLY A 126 -7.45 -3.12 5.53
C GLY A 126 -6.76 -1.98 6.26
N ASP A 127 -7.39 -1.44 7.28
CA ASP A 127 -6.90 -0.32 8.09
C ASP A 127 -5.64 -0.72 8.87
N LEU A 128 -5.70 -1.81 9.61
CA LEU A 128 -4.56 -2.36 10.33
C LEU A 128 -3.37 -2.65 9.40
N ARG A 129 -3.64 -3.12 8.17
CA ARG A 129 -2.60 -3.33 7.18
C ARG A 129 -1.98 -2.02 6.69
N SER A 130 -2.79 -0.99 6.46
CA SER A 130 -2.32 0.30 5.96
C SER A 130 -1.32 0.97 6.90
N GLU A 131 -1.50 0.84 8.21
CA GLU A 131 -0.60 1.32 9.25
C GLU A 131 0.78 0.63 9.21
N ARG A 132 0.82 -0.62 8.74
CA ARG A 132 2.01 -1.49 8.72
C ARG A 132 2.79 -1.47 7.41
N ILE A 133 2.22 -0.87 6.37
CA ILE A 133 2.90 -0.75 5.08
C ILE A 133 3.77 0.49 5.10
N LYS A 134 5.06 0.32 5.38
CA LYS A 134 6.05 1.37 5.13
C LYS A 134 6.22 1.51 3.61
N ARG A 135 5.56 2.48 3.01
CA ARG A 135 5.84 2.84 1.61
C ARG A 135 7.29 3.31 1.54
N LYS A 136 8.09 2.69 0.67
CA LYS A 136 9.43 3.23 0.40
C LYS A 136 9.25 4.62 -0.20
N PRO A 137 9.92 5.64 0.33
CA PRO A 137 9.87 6.98 -0.23
C PRO A 137 10.21 6.96 -1.72
N PHE A 138 9.53 7.76 -2.50
CA PHE A 138 9.86 7.90 -3.91
C PHE A 138 10.99 8.93 -4.07
N TYR A 139 12.04 8.60 -4.81
CA TYR A 139 13.16 9.53 -5.02
C TYR A 139 12.77 10.66 -5.96
N VAL A 140 13.09 11.91 -5.62
CA VAL A 140 12.77 13.11 -6.42
C VAL A 140 13.40 13.02 -7.80
N ARG A 141 14.61 12.47 -7.92
CA ARG A 141 15.30 12.22 -9.18
C ARG A 141 14.54 11.35 -10.18
N ASN A 142 13.59 10.54 -9.70
CA ASN A 142 12.80 9.61 -10.51
C ASN A 142 11.54 10.24 -11.08
N PHE A 143 11.23 11.50 -10.76
CA PHE A 143 10.15 12.19 -11.44
C PHE A 143 10.53 12.47 -12.89
N ARG A 144 9.56 12.37 -13.78
CA ARG A 144 9.75 12.68 -15.17
C ARG A 144 10.00 14.17 -15.37
N GLY A 145 10.98 14.52 -16.22
CA GLY A 145 11.26 15.88 -16.62
C GLY A 145 11.98 16.75 -15.58
N VAL A 146 12.54 16.14 -14.52
CA VAL A 146 13.39 16.86 -13.56
C VAL A 146 14.75 17.18 -14.15
N ASN A 147 15.32 18.29 -13.72
CA ASN A 147 16.68 18.68 -14.05
C ASN A 147 17.66 18.05 -13.06
N LEU A 148 18.59 17.23 -13.55
CA LEU A 148 19.54 16.50 -12.71
C LEU A 148 20.52 17.41 -11.96
N ASP A 149 20.88 18.58 -12.51
CA ASP A 149 21.74 19.55 -11.83
C ASP A 149 21.02 20.19 -10.64
N GLU A 150 19.70 20.43 -10.77
CA GLU A 150 18.87 20.91 -9.66
C GLU A 150 18.71 19.83 -8.58
N ILE A 151 18.50 18.58 -9.01
CA ILE A 151 18.44 17.42 -8.10
C ILE A 151 19.75 17.27 -7.34
N ALA A 152 20.91 17.40 -7.99
CA ALA A 152 22.20 17.33 -7.30
C ALA A 152 22.36 18.40 -6.21
N LYS A 153 21.80 19.59 -6.38
CA LYS A 153 21.79 20.63 -5.35
C LYS A 153 20.89 20.27 -4.16
N LEU A 154 19.74 19.62 -4.41
CA LEU A 154 18.88 19.10 -3.34
C LEU A 154 19.54 17.97 -2.57
N GLU A 155 20.18 17.04 -3.30
CA GLU A 155 20.91 15.91 -2.68
C GLU A 155 22.11 16.38 -1.83
N ALA A 156 22.78 17.47 -2.23
CA ALA A 156 23.86 18.08 -1.45
C ALA A 156 23.39 18.59 -0.07
N VAL A 157 22.09 18.85 0.10
CA VAL A 157 21.47 19.21 1.39
C VAL A 157 20.60 18.08 1.96
N TYR A 158 20.87 16.84 1.54
CA TYR A 158 20.23 15.61 2.01
C TYR A 158 18.73 15.49 1.68
N ILE A 159 18.27 16.13 0.62
CA ILE A 159 16.90 15.99 0.10
C ILE A 159 16.94 15.07 -1.12
N GLU A 160 16.62 13.78 -0.93
CA GLU A 160 16.68 12.76 -1.97
C GLU A 160 15.28 12.24 -2.37
N ASN A 161 14.32 12.29 -1.45
CA ASN A 161 13.01 11.66 -1.62
C ASN A 161 11.85 12.62 -1.33
N THR A 162 10.65 12.18 -1.70
CA THR A 162 9.41 12.97 -1.59
C THR A 162 9.10 13.41 -0.17
N ASP A 163 9.37 12.59 0.84
CA ASP A 163 9.06 12.92 2.23
C ASP A 163 9.97 14.06 2.72
N GLN A 164 11.28 13.94 2.44
CA GLN A 164 12.26 14.99 2.74
C GLN A 164 11.96 16.30 1.98
N MET A 165 11.52 16.19 0.72
CA MET A 165 11.15 17.37 -0.08
C MET A 165 9.92 18.08 0.50
N LEU A 166 8.92 17.35 0.94
CA LEU A 166 7.75 17.91 1.61
C LEU A 166 8.10 18.55 2.95
N ASP A 167 8.91 17.90 3.76
CA ASP A 167 9.35 18.47 5.04
C ASP A 167 10.13 19.77 4.87
N ALA A 168 10.99 19.84 3.86
CA ALA A 168 11.83 20.99 3.58
C ALA A 168 11.10 22.13 2.84
N GLY A 169 9.97 21.86 2.14
CA GLY A 169 9.37 22.83 1.24
C GLY A 169 7.86 23.05 1.35
N ARG A 170 7.15 22.40 2.27
CA ARG A 170 5.68 22.41 2.34
C ARG A 170 5.04 23.77 2.61
N THR A 171 5.79 24.76 3.10
CA THR A 171 5.31 26.13 3.29
C THR A 171 6.13 27.14 2.49
N PRO A 172 5.58 28.33 2.13
CA PRO A 172 6.34 29.37 1.41
C PRO A 172 7.63 29.79 2.17
N LYS A 173 7.56 29.89 3.50
CA LYS A 173 8.72 30.23 4.33
C LYS A 173 9.83 29.18 4.24
N LEU A 174 9.48 27.89 4.26
CA LEU A 174 10.43 26.80 4.10
C LEU A 174 11.05 26.80 2.69
N ARG A 175 10.26 27.03 1.66
CA ARG A 175 10.77 27.14 0.27
C ARG A 175 11.74 28.30 0.12
N GLN A 176 11.47 29.44 0.76
CA GLN A 176 12.39 30.57 0.75
C GLN A 176 13.73 30.21 1.40
N ALA A 177 13.71 29.61 2.60
CA ALA A 177 14.92 29.18 3.29
C ALA A 177 15.70 28.12 2.47
N LEU A 178 15.00 27.18 1.84
CA LEU A 178 15.62 26.16 0.99
C LEU A 178 16.22 26.79 -0.28
N SER A 179 15.58 27.81 -0.85
CA SER A 179 16.11 28.58 -1.98
C SER A 179 17.44 29.26 -1.65
N GLU A 180 17.54 29.86 -0.49
CA GLU A 180 18.79 30.47 0.02
C GLU A 180 19.89 29.43 0.21
N GLN A 181 19.55 28.24 0.70
CA GLN A 181 20.50 27.15 0.96
C GLN A 181 21.01 26.49 -0.33
N THR A 182 20.14 26.29 -1.31
CA THR A 182 20.43 25.52 -2.54
C THR A 182 20.76 26.40 -3.72
N SER A 183 20.49 27.71 -3.66
CA SER A 183 20.51 28.65 -4.79
C SER A 183 19.59 28.22 -5.94
N LEU A 184 18.49 27.51 -5.61
CA LEU A 184 17.43 27.17 -6.56
C LEU A 184 16.32 28.23 -6.48
N PRO A 185 15.70 28.61 -7.62
CA PRO A 185 14.49 29.45 -7.61
C PRO A 185 13.35 28.82 -6.81
N VAL A 186 12.57 29.68 -6.13
CA VAL A 186 11.42 29.21 -5.32
C VAL A 186 10.39 28.47 -6.17
N GLU A 187 10.23 28.87 -7.44
CA GLU A 187 9.33 28.25 -8.41
C GLU A 187 9.74 26.80 -8.73
N VAL A 188 11.04 26.54 -8.86
CA VAL A 188 11.59 25.20 -9.07
C VAL A 188 11.35 24.34 -7.82
N LEU A 189 11.57 24.90 -6.64
CA LEU A 189 11.28 24.19 -5.38
C LEU A 189 9.81 23.90 -5.22
N LEU A 190 8.91 24.82 -5.64
CA LEU A 190 7.47 24.60 -5.63
C LEU A 190 7.07 23.47 -6.59
N GLU A 191 7.71 23.39 -7.77
CA GLU A 191 7.49 22.25 -8.68
C GLU A 191 7.80 20.93 -7.99
N TYR A 192 8.99 20.77 -7.39
CA TYR A 192 9.38 19.52 -6.74
C TYR A 192 8.52 19.20 -5.52
N VAL A 193 8.09 20.20 -4.76
CA VAL A 193 7.12 20.05 -3.67
C VAL A 193 5.77 19.57 -4.21
N THR A 194 5.27 20.17 -5.29
CA THR A 194 3.99 19.79 -5.90
C THR A 194 4.03 18.35 -6.44
N LEU A 195 5.10 17.97 -7.14
CA LEU A 195 5.31 16.60 -7.60
C LEU A 195 5.35 15.61 -6.42
N SER A 196 5.99 16.01 -5.32
CA SER A 196 6.07 15.19 -4.11
C SER A 196 4.73 15.06 -3.40
N ASP A 197 3.93 16.10 -3.36
CA ASP A 197 2.58 16.07 -2.79
C ASP A 197 1.63 15.21 -3.63
N LEU A 198 1.69 15.33 -4.97
CA LEU A 198 0.97 14.46 -5.89
C LEU A 198 1.35 12.98 -5.70
N ALA A 199 2.62 12.68 -5.42
CA ALA A 199 3.10 11.32 -5.20
C ALA A 199 2.61 10.67 -3.89
N ARG A 200 1.97 11.42 -2.99
CA ARG A 200 1.25 10.88 -1.81
C ARG A 200 -0.03 10.16 -2.20
N LEU A 201 -0.62 10.51 -3.34
CA LEU A 201 -1.79 9.83 -3.88
C LEU A 201 -1.46 8.39 -4.31
N GLY A 202 -2.39 7.48 -4.12
CA GLY A 202 -2.22 6.07 -4.49
C GLY A 202 -1.89 5.90 -5.98
N ALA A 203 -0.91 5.03 -6.28
CA ALA A 203 -0.44 4.74 -7.64
C ALA A 203 0.14 5.93 -8.44
N VAL A 204 0.19 7.15 -7.89
CA VAL A 204 0.83 8.31 -8.54
C VAL A 204 2.35 8.22 -8.35
N ARG A 205 3.07 8.14 -9.47
CA ARG A 205 4.54 8.09 -9.53
C ARG A 205 5.00 8.97 -10.70
N SER A 206 6.25 8.87 -11.07
CA SER A 206 6.97 9.63 -12.08
C SER A 206 6.11 10.29 -13.17
N VAL A 207 5.57 9.49 -14.08
CA VAL A 207 4.81 9.97 -15.25
C VAL A 207 3.47 10.59 -14.85
N ARG A 208 2.75 10.00 -13.89
CA ARG A 208 1.45 10.52 -13.44
C ARG A 208 1.57 11.80 -12.66
N ALA A 209 2.57 11.93 -11.78
CA ALA A 209 2.83 13.17 -11.07
C ALA A 209 3.14 14.31 -12.04
N ARG A 210 3.99 14.07 -13.07
CA ARG A 210 4.30 15.03 -14.10
C ARG A 210 3.05 15.43 -14.90
N LEU A 211 2.25 14.46 -15.33
CA LEU A 211 1.01 14.73 -16.06
C LEU A 211 0.07 15.65 -15.28
N TYR A 212 -0.12 15.38 -14.01
CA TYR A 212 -1.02 16.17 -13.18
C TYR A 212 -0.47 17.55 -12.88
N TYR A 213 0.83 17.65 -12.60
CA TYR A 213 1.51 18.92 -12.42
C TYR A 213 1.40 19.80 -13.68
N ASP A 214 1.72 19.27 -14.86
CA ASP A 214 1.66 19.99 -16.14
C ASP A 214 0.22 20.39 -16.50
N ALA A 215 -0.78 19.65 -16.05
CA ALA A 215 -2.20 20.00 -16.14
C ALA A 215 -2.67 21.03 -15.10
N GLY A 216 -1.77 21.56 -14.26
CA GLY A 216 -2.08 22.54 -13.22
C GLY A 216 -2.80 21.99 -12.01
N LEU A 217 -2.68 20.68 -11.76
CA LEU A 217 -3.38 20.00 -10.67
C LEU A 217 -2.50 19.84 -9.44
N THR A 218 -3.12 20.02 -8.27
CA THR A 218 -2.59 19.62 -6.96
C THR A 218 -3.56 18.62 -6.32
N PRO A 219 -3.18 17.89 -5.26
CA PRO A 219 -4.13 17.03 -4.56
C PRO A 219 -5.40 17.75 -4.10
N GLU A 220 -5.27 19.00 -3.65
CA GLU A 220 -6.43 19.81 -3.24
C GLU A 220 -7.37 20.13 -4.41
N ILE A 221 -6.81 20.48 -5.57
CA ILE A 221 -7.60 20.76 -6.79
C ILE A 221 -8.26 19.45 -7.26
N ILE A 222 -7.54 18.32 -7.29
CA ILE A 222 -8.08 17.01 -7.69
C ILE A 222 -9.28 16.64 -6.81
N ALA A 223 -9.22 16.88 -5.51
CA ALA A 223 -10.30 16.57 -4.56
C ALA A 223 -11.62 17.28 -4.87
N THR A 224 -11.58 18.40 -5.58
CA THR A 224 -12.78 19.21 -5.94
C THR A 224 -13.46 18.73 -7.23
N TRP A 225 -12.81 17.88 -8.02
CA TRP A 225 -13.34 17.43 -9.28
C TRP A 225 -14.32 16.25 -9.15
N GLU A 226 -15.28 16.19 -10.08
CA GLU A 226 -15.98 14.94 -10.34
C GLU A 226 -15.10 14.04 -11.24
N PRO A 227 -15.05 12.72 -10.97
CA PRO A 227 -14.12 11.81 -11.65
C PRO A 227 -14.25 11.79 -13.19
N GLU A 228 -15.48 11.88 -13.70
CA GLU A 228 -15.79 11.86 -15.11
C GLU A 228 -15.26 13.13 -15.81
N ASP A 229 -15.46 14.29 -15.20
CA ASP A 229 -15.03 15.57 -15.72
C ASP A 229 -13.51 15.68 -15.70
N LEU A 230 -12.87 15.26 -14.61
CA LEU A 230 -11.41 15.19 -14.52
C LEU A 230 -10.82 14.24 -15.57
N HIS A 231 -11.44 13.08 -15.79
CA HIS A 231 -11.01 12.15 -16.82
C HIS A 231 -11.09 12.77 -18.22
N ALA A 232 -12.21 13.43 -18.54
CA ALA A 232 -12.39 14.10 -19.82
C ALA A 232 -11.35 15.21 -20.03
N MET A 233 -11.10 16.04 -19.01
CA MET A 233 -10.09 17.09 -19.02
C MET A 233 -8.67 16.54 -19.24
N LEU A 234 -8.27 15.50 -18.51
CA LEU A 234 -6.94 14.88 -18.64
C LEU A 234 -6.74 14.22 -20.00
N LYS A 235 -7.78 13.57 -20.54
CA LYS A 235 -7.74 12.99 -21.90
C LYS A 235 -7.51 14.06 -22.95
N GLU A 236 -8.23 15.18 -22.86
CA GLU A 236 -8.07 16.32 -23.76
C GLU A 236 -6.71 17.01 -23.58
N PHE A 237 -6.24 17.16 -22.34
CA PHE A 237 -4.90 17.70 -22.04
C PHE A 237 -3.81 16.87 -22.72
N VAL A 238 -3.81 15.54 -22.55
CA VAL A 238 -2.83 14.62 -23.19
C VAL A 238 -2.88 14.75 -24.71
N ARG A 239 -4.07 14.82 -25.31
CA ARG A 239 -4.27 14.96 -26.77
C ARG A 239 -3.70 16.30 -27.28
N ARG A 240 -4.02 17.38 -26.59
CA ARG A 240 -3.65 18.75 -27.02
C ARG A 240 -2.16 19.03 -26.86
N THR A 241 -1.56 18.57 -25.76
CA THR A 241 -0.15 18.84 -25.44
C THR A 241 0.80 17.80 -26.03
N GLN A 242 0.26 16.72 -26.62
CA GLN A 242 1.05 15.57 -27.06
C GLN A 242 1.93 15.02 -25.93
N PHE A 243 1.39 15.04 -24.71
CA PHE A 243 2.11 14.54 -23.54
C PHE A 243 2.59 13.11 -23.82
N ASP A 244 3.91 12.87 -23.65
CA ASP A 244 4.49 11.57 -23.86
C ASP A 244 4.11 10.60 -22.72
N GLY A 245 2.92 10.05 -22.80
CA GLY A 245 2.29 9.13 -21.88
C GLY A 245 0.82 8.96 -22.29
N ILE A 246 0.20 7.90 -21.79
CA ILE A 246 -1.22 7.63 -22.03
C ILE A 246 -2.09 8.37 -21.00
N ALA A 247 -3.27 8.82 -21.42
CA ALA A 247 -4.27 9.34 -20.49
C ALA A 247 -4.63 8.29 -19.44
N PRO A 248 -4.91 8.68 -18.18
CA PRO A 248 -5.34 7.74 -17.15
C PRO A 248 -6.66 7.09 -17.54
N LEU A 249 -6.87 5.84 -17.09
CA LEU A 249 -8.14 5.14 -17.29
C LEU A 249 -9.24 5.71 -16.37
N PRO A 250 -10.53 5.59 -16.71
CA PRO A 250 -11.63 6.08 -15.87
C PRO A 250 -11.52 5.59 -14.42
N LYS A 251 -11.22 4.30 -14.20
CA LYS A 251 -11.05 3.74 -12.85
C LYS A 251 -9.85 4.32 -12.11
N GLU A 252 -8.75 4.65 -12.80
CA GLU A 252 -7.59 5.32 -12.19
C GLU A 252 -8.00 6.70 -11.67
N VAL A 253 -8.77 7.47 -12.46
CA VAL A 253 -9.22 8.82 -12.07
C VAL A 253 -10.22 8.75 -10.92
N HIS A 254 -11.13 7.78 -10.94
CA HIS A 254 -12.08 7.57 -9.83
C HIS A 254 -11.35 7.32 -8.50
N ASN A 255 -10.38 6.41 -8.50
CA ASN A 255 -9.55 6.15 -7.32
C ASN A 255 -8.70 7.37 -6.93
N LEU A 256 -8.15 8.09 -7.92
CA LEU A 256 -7.36 9.30 -7.69
C LEU A 256 -8.16 10.38 -6.93
N VAL A 257 -9.41 10.64 -7.35
CA VAL A 257 -10.30 11.62 -6.70
C VAL A 257 -10.67 11.15 -5.30
N ALA A 258 -11.00 9.87 -5.12
CA ALA A 258 -11.31 9.31 -3.81
C ALA A 258 -10.11 9.43 -2.84
N ASP A 259 -8.90 9.07 -3.30
CA ASP A 259 -7.67 9.22 -2.52
C ASP A 259 -7.41 10.70 -2.17
N ALA A 260 -7.60 11.62 -3.12
CA ALA A 260 -7.38 13.04 -2.90
C ALA A 260 -8.36 13.64 -1.89
N ARG A 261 -9.62 13.21 -1.90
CA ARG A 261 -10.66 13.64 -0.92
C ARG A 261 -10.33 13.20 0.52
N SER A 262 -9.63 12.07 0.67
CA SER A 262 -9.22 11.54 1.98
C SER A 262 -7.84 12.04 2.43
N LEU A 263 -7.05 12.64 1.54
CA LEU A 263 -5.67 13.02 1.82
C LEU A 263 -5.60 14.28 2.69
N PRO A 264 -4.91 14.25 3.86
CA PRO A 264 -4.71 15.45 4.67
C PRO A 264 -3.93 16.52 3.90
N LYS A 265 -4.40 17.78 3.99
CA LYS A 265 -3.68 18.94 3.43
C LYS A 265 -2.32 19.10 4.13
N LEU A 266 -1.27 19.18 3.35
CA LEU A 266 0.09 19.29 3.86
C LEU A 266 0.83 20.50 3.30
N VAL A 267 0.64 20.83 2.02
CA VAL A 267 1.36 21.88 1.30
C VAL A 267 0.54 23.17 1.29
N GLN A 268 1.23 24.29 1.53
CA GLN A 268 0.70 25.64 1.31
C GLN A 268 1.27 26.13 -0.02
N TYR A 269 0.42 26.13 -1.03
CA TYR A 269 0.76 26.57 -2.40
C TYR A 269 0.88 28.07 -2.53
#